data_e686234d8434f0891908f34903f971cf
#
_entry.id   e686234d8434f0891908f34903f971cf
#
_cell.length_a   1.000
_cell.length_b   1.000
_cell.length_c   1.000
_cell.angle_alpha   90.00
_cell.angle_beta   90.00
_cell.angle_gamma   90.00
#
_symmetry.space_group_name_H-M   'P 1'
#
loop_
_entity.id
_entity.type
_entity.pdbx_description
1 polymer ?
#
loop_
_entity_poly.entity_id
_entity_poly.type
_entity_poly.pdbx_seq_one_letter_code
_entity_poly.pdbx_strand_id
1 'polypeptide(L)'
;MFKYLGILFYVLVCADMVMAQDAEFAQCLSGLQQRARSEQLSTHAVDEVLANLKQQMRVLELDRSQPEFTQTFADYFQQRVTAERIERGQELLDQHQAFLADLTRKYGVPGRYLVAFWGLETNFGSYLGKMPTLDSLATLACDERRSEFFTNELMHALSLLERESLTPEEMRGSWAGAMGHTQFMPSAYRLHAIDGDGDGHVNLWRSERDALASGANFLLNLGWQKGQRWGREVLLPDDFPYVKTGLNNSQPVTYWRGIGVSFANGNPIPDIDMQASVLVPAGHSGPAFLVYPNFDVILRWNRSEYYALAVGVLADRLIGAGPLVRSPSSDEAALSRNAVENMQRQLKDLGFDAGEIDGVLGSMTQSALREFQASTGMIADGYPDRE
;
A
#
# COMPACT_ATOMS: atom_id res chain seq x y z
N MET A 1 -11.14 52.20 -19.64
CA MET A 1 -10.14 51.64 -20.58
C MET A 1 -9.05 50.79 -19.89
N PHE A 2 -8.81 50.91 -18.58
CA PHE A 2 -7.75 50.16 -17.86
C PHE A 2 -8.16 48.73 -17.39
N LYS A 3 -9.43 48.37 -17.32
CA LYS A 3 -9.87 47.02 -16.87
C LYS A 3 -9.66 45.88 -17.89
N TYR A 4 -9.59 46.21 -19.17
CA TYR A 4 -9.40 45.19 -20.23
C TYR A 4 -7.93 44.87 -20.52
N LEU A 5 -6.99 45.75 -20.17
CA LEU A 5 -5.55 45.52 -20.39
C LEU A 5 -4.99 44.45 -19.42
N GLY A 6 -5.51 44.38 -18.17
CA GLY A 6 -5.09 43.41 -17.18
C GLY A 6 -5.54 41.97 -17.49
N ILE A 7 -6.73 41.82 -18.11
CA ILE A 7 -7.26 40.49 -18.49
C ILE A 7 -6.49 39.93 -19.70
N LEU A 8 -6.11 40.80 -20.66
CA LEU A 8 -5.33 40.36 -21.84
C LEU A 8 -3.90 39.92 -21.44
N PHE A 9 -3.28 40.60 -20.49
CA PHE A 9 -1.95 40.26 -19.99
C PHE A 9 -1.95 38.94 -19.21
N TYR A 10 -3.00 38.69 -18.41
CA TYR A 10 -3.15 37.43 -17.64
C TYR A 10 -3.38 36.23 -18.56
N VAL A 11 -4.17 36.37 -19.62
CA VAL A 11 -4.43 35.33 -20.63
C VAL A 11 -3.16 35.00 -21.43
N LEU A 12 -2.35 36.02 -21.79
CA LEU A 12 -1.07 35.80 -22.50
C LEU A 12 -0.04 35.07 -21.62
N VAL A 13 0.12 35.46 -20.36
CA VAL A 13 1.06 34.78 -19.43
C VAL A 13 0.64 33.33 -19.14
N CYS A 14 -0.64 33.06 -19.02
CA CYS A 14 -1.14 31.68 -18.86
C CYS A 14 -0.92 30.83 -20.12
N ALA A 15 -1.08 31.41 -21.32
CA ALA A 15 -0.84 30.71 -22.57
C ALA A 15 0.64 30.38 -22.77
N ASP A 16 1.55 31.31 -22.43
CA ASP A 16 3.00 31.08 -22.54
C ASP A 16 3.47 30.00 -21.52
N MET A 17 2.90 29.93 -20.32
CA MET A 17 3.22 28.91 -19.33
C MET A 17 2.76 27.51 -19.79
N VAL A 18 1.59 27.39 -20.38
CA VAL A 18 1.06 26.10 -20.89
C VAL A 18 1.93 25.63 -22.08
N MET A 19 2.28 26.53 -23.01
CA MET A 19 3.14 26.19 -24.14
C MET A 19 4.55 25.77 -23.71
N ALA A 20 5.11 26.38 -22.68
CA ALA A 20 6.40 25.98 -22.12
C ALA A 20 6.36 24.60 -21.49
N GLN A 21 5.32 24.29 -20.74
CA GLN A 21 5.13 23.00 -20.07
C GLN A 21 4.92 21.87 -21.09
N ASP A 22 4.15 22.09 -22.13
CA ASP A 22 3.97 21.14 -23.23
C ASP A 22 5.30 20.85 -23.94
N ALA A 23 6.15 21.88 -24.13
CA ALA A 23 7.46 21.73 -24.73
C ALA A 23 8.45 20.93 -23.87
N GLU A 24 8.44 21.14 -22.54
CA GLU A 24 9.25 20.37 -21.59
C GLU A 24 8.84 18.89 -21.57
N PHE A 25 7.55 18.62 -21.54
CA PHE A 25 7.04 17.24 -21.58
C PHE A 25 7.40 16.55 -22.90
N ALA A 26 7.27 17.24 -24.05
CA ALA A 26 7.66 16.71 -25.35
C ALA A 26 9.17 16.42 -25.42
N GLN A 27 10.01 17.27 -24.84
CA GLN A 27 11.45 17.01 -24.73
C GLN A 27 11.75 15.80 -23.87
N CYS A 28 11.08 15.67 -22.73
CA CYS A 28 11.20 14.50 -21.86
C CYS A 28 10.79 13.22 -22.60
N LEU A 29 9.65 13.19 -23.30
CA LEU A 29 9.21 12.04 -24.10
C LEU A 29 10.28 11.63 -25.12
N SER A 30 10.96 12.59 -25.75
CA SER A 30 12.07 12.28 -26.67
C SER A 30 13.23 11.56 -25.99
N GLY A 31 13.54 11.91 -24.74
CA GLY A 31 14.52 11.20 -23.92
C GLY A 31 14.06 9.78 -23.55
N LEU A 32 12.78 9.64 -23.17
CA LEU A 32 12.18 8.33 -22.85
C LEU A 32 12.15 7.42 -24.10
N GLN A 33 11.90 7.96 -25.30
CA GLN A 33 12.00 7.19 -26.56
C GLN A 33 13.43 6.69 -26.82
N GLN A 34 14.46 7.50 -26.55
CA GLN A 34 15.85 7.06 -26.68
C GLN A 34 16.16 5.93 -25.70
N ARG A 35 15.68 6.04 -24.46
CA ARG A 35 15.80 4.97 -23.43
C ARG A 35 15.09 3.70 -23.91
N ALA A 36 13.84 3.78 -24.36
CA ALA A 36 13.05 2.65 -24.84
C ALA A 36 13.74 1.94 -26.04
N ARG A 37 14.33 2.68 -26.99
CA ARG A 37 15.13 2.09 -28.08
C ARG A 37 16.37 1.38 -27.56
N SER A 38 17.07 1.95 -26.57
CA SER A 38 18.26 1.31 -25.99
C SER A 38 17.94 0.01 -25.27
N GLU A 39 16.69 -0.12 -24.74
CA GLU A 39 16.15 -1.34 -24.11
C GLU A 39 15.49 -2.29 -25.13
N GLN A 40 15.60 -2.00 -26.44
CA GLN A 40 15.11 -2.82 -27.54
C GLN A 40 13.58 -3.03 -27.54
N LEU A 41 12.83 -2.06 -27.03
CA LEU A 41 11.37 -2.05 -27.19
C LEU A 41 11.01 -1.84 -28.67
N SER A 42 9.84 -2.35 -29.08
CA SER A 42 9.43 -2.33 -30.49
C SER A 42 9.20 -0.91 -31.01
N THR A 43 9.25 -0.79 -32.33
CA THR A 43 8.90 0.45 -33.03
C THR A 43 7.47 0.89 -32.71
N HIS A 44 6.52 -0.04 -32.62
CA HIS A 44 5.15 0.28 -32.24
C HIS A 44 5.09 0.91 -30.83
N ALA A 45 5.70 0.28 -29.82
CA ALA A 45 5.71 0.82 -28.46
C ALA A 45 6.39 2.20 -28.39
N VAL A 46 7.47 2.43 -29.15
CA VAL A 46 8.26 3.67 -29.09
C VAL A 46 7.68 4.79 -29.94
N ASP A 47 7.35 4.51 -31.20
CA ASP A 47 7.03 5.54 -32.19
C ASP A 47 5.53 5.80 -32.33
N GLU A 48 4.68 4.80 -31.97
CA GLU A 48 3.24 4.95 -32.05
C GLU A 48 2.59 5.16 -30.67
N VAL A 49 3.06 4.46 -29.63
CA VAL A 49 2.47 4.58 -28.29
C VAL A 49 3.16 5.69 -27.48
N LEU A 50 4.45 5.52 -27.17
CA LEU A 50 5.19 6.45 -26.29
C LEU A 50 5.23 7.88 -26.85
N ALA A 51 5.37 8.04 -28.17
CA ALA A 51 5.38 9.36 -28.82
C ALA A 51 4.05 10.14 -28.68
N ASN A 52 2.94 9.46 -28.42
CA ASN A 52 1.61 10.04 -28.35
C ASN A 52 1.05 10.13 -26.92
N LEU A 53 1.84 9.80 -25.88
CA LEU A 53 1.42 9.92 -24.48
C LEU A 53 1.19 11.37 -24.09
N LYS A 54 0.25 11.57 -23.16
CA LYS A 54 -0.20 12.88 -22.72
C LYS A 54 0.12 13.12 -21.25
N GLN A 55 0.57 14.33 -20.95
CA GLN A 55 0.77 14.73 -19.57
C GLN A 55 -0.56 14.76 -18.80
N GLN A 56 -0.57 14.17 -17.60
CA GLN A 56 -1.73 14.11 -16.74
C GLN A 56 -1.51 15.00 -15.49
N MET A 57 -1.92 16.25 -15.54
CA MET A 57 -1.71 17.21 -14.43
C MET A 57 -2.29 16.71 -13.11
N ARG A 58 -3.43 16.00 -13.16
CA ARG A 58 -4.06 15.41 -11.98
C ARG A 58 -3.16 14.38 -11.28
N VAL A 59 -2.30 13.70 -12.01
CA VAL A 59 -1.30 12.75 -11.47
C VAL A 59 -0.30 13.48 -10.58
N LEU A 60 0.22 14.62 -11.03
CA LEU A 60 1.16 15.45 -10.26
C LEU A 60 0.51 16.01 -8.98
N GLU A 61 -0.75 16.43 -9.06
CA GLU A 61 -1.50 16.88 -7.88
C GLU A 61 -1.64 15.75 -6.84
N LEU A 62 -2.01 14.55 -7.27
CA LEU A 62 -2.18 13.39 -6.39
C LEU A 62 -0.84 12.94 -5.79
N ASP A 63 0.25 12.94 -6.59
CA ASP A 63 1.59 12.60 -6.11
C ASP A 63 2.08 13.56 -5.01
N ARG A 64 1.72 14.83 -5.10
CA ARG A 64 2.10 15.85 -4.11
C ARG A 64 1.21 15.87 -2.86
N SER A 65 -0.05 15.48 -2.97
CA SER A 65 -1.01 15.53 -1.84
C SER A 65 -1.00 14.29 -0.95
N GLN A 66 -0.79 13.10 -1.52
CA GLN A 66 -0.77 11.79 -0.85
C GLN A 66 -1.77 11.67 0.32
N PRO A 67 -3.08 11.78 0.08
CA PRO A 67 -4.10 11.91 1.13
C PRO A 67 -4.23 10.67 2.05
N GLU A 68 -3.67 9.53 1.66
CA GLU A 68 -3.71 8.26 2.39
C GLU A 68 -2.95 8.26 3.73
N PHE A 69 -2.07 9.26 3.96
CA PHE A 69 -1.26 9.34 5.18
C PHE A 69 -1.86 10.24 6.28
N THR A 70 -3.10 10.71 6.12
CA THR A 70 -3.75 11.66 7.04
C THR A 70 -4.96 11.06 7.78
N GLN A 71 -5.11 9.74 7.82
CA GLN A 71 -6.23 9.06 8.48
C GLN A 71 -5.80 8.44 9.81
N THR A 72 -6.73 8.36 10.79
CA THR A 72 -6.54 7.52 11.97
C THR A 72 -6.61 6.03 11.60
N PHE A 73 -6.09 5.16 12.47
CA PHE A 73 -6.30 3.72 12.28
C PHE A 73 -7.79 3.35 12.28
N ALA A 74 -8.59 4.00 13.14
CA ALA A 74 -10.03 3.77 13.21
C ALA A 74 -10.72 4.08 11.88
N ASP A 75 -10.48 5.27 11.32
CA ASP A 75 -11.08 5.68 10.05
C ASP A 75 -10.66 4.76 8.90
N TYR A 76 -9.35 4.45 8.82
CA TYR A 76 -8.84 3.55 7.80
C TYR A 76 -9.47 2.16 7.90
N PHE A 77 -9.48 1.59 9.12
CA PHE A 77 -9.96 0.24 9.37
C PHE A 77 -11.46 0.10 9.06
N GLN A 78 -12.29 1.04 9.53
CA GLN A 78 -13.73 1.02 9.30
C GLN A 78 -14.09 1.13 7.82
N GLN A 79 -13.33 1.90 7.03
CA GLN A 79 -13.53 2.02 5.59
C GLN A 79 -13.06 0.78 4.81
N ARG A 80 -12.14 0.00 5.37
CA ARG A 80 -11.51 -1.14 4.68
C ARG A 80 -12.10 -2.49 5.08
N VAL A 81 -12.50 -2.69 6.34
CA VAL A 81 -13.03 -3.96 6.85
C VAL A 81 -14.53 -3.82 7.12
N THR A 82 -15.31 -3.63 6.05
CA THR A 82 -16.76 -3.43 6.11
C THR A 82 -17.52 -4.76 6.06
N ALA A 83 -18.78 -4.74 6.53
CA ALA A 83 -19.66 -5.91 6.47
C ALA A 83 -19.87 -6.39 5.02
N GLU A 84 -20.10 -5.45 4.09
CA GLU A 84 -20.33 -5.75 2.67
C GLU A 84 -19.09 -6.41 2.04
N ARG A 85 -17.87 -5.93 2.40
CA ARG A 85 -16.64 -6.52 1.89
C ARG A 85 -16.40 -7.91 2.47
N ILE A 86 -16.76 -8.14 3.72
CA ILE A 86 -16.67 -9.47 4.35
C ILE A 86 -17.63 -10.44 3.66
N GLU A 87 -18.90 -10.08 3.52
CA GLU A 87 -19.93 -10.89 2.88
C GLU A 87 -19.52 -11.23 1.43
N ARG A 88 -19.16 -10.22 0.64
CA ARG A 88 -18.72 -10.44 -0.74
C ARG A 88 -17.47 -11.31 -0.84
N GLY A 89 -16.51 -11.11 0.06
CA GLY A 89 -15.30 -11.92 0.11
C GLY A 89 -15.55 -13.37 0.50
N GLN A 90 -16.52 -13.66 1.36
CA GLN A 90 -16.97 -15.02 1.70
C GLN A 90 -17.59 -15.72 0.48
N GLU A 91 -18.49 -15.03 -0.25
CA GLU A 91 -19.04 -15.56 -1.51
C GLU A 91 -17.94 -15.93 -2.51
N LEU A 92 -16.92 -15.06 -2.65
CA LEU A 92 -15.82 -15.31 -3.59
C LEU A 92 -14.88 -16.42 -3.11
N LEU A 93 -14.70 -16.60 -1.80
CA LEU A 93 -13.98 -17.76 -1.27
C LEU A 93 -14.68 -19.06 -1.65
N ASP A 94 -16.01 -19.11 -1.55
CA ASP A 94 -16.81 -20.29 -1.92
C ASP A 94 -16.81 -20.49 -3.44
N GLN A 95 -17.01 -19.42 -4.22
CA GLN A 95 -17.01 -19.47 -5.68
C GLN A 95 -15.69 -20.00 -6.25
N HIS A 96 -14.55 -19.58 -5.70
CA HIS A 96 -13.22 -19.95 -6.15
C HIS A 96 -12.57 -21.07 -5.31
N GLN A 97 -13.33 -21.79 -4.47
CA GLN A 97 -12.80 -22.72 -3.45
C GLN A 97 -11.76 -23.70 -4.00
N ALA A 98 -12.09 -24.41 -5.09
CA ALA A 98 -11.19 -25.41 -5.68
C ALA A 98 -9.90 -24.77 -6.19
N PHE A 99 -10.00 -23.66 -6.90
CA PHE A 99 -8.86 -22.94 -7.44
C PHE A 99 -7.96 -22.36 -6.33
N LEU A 100 -8.54 -21.75 -5.31
CA LEU A 100 -7.81 -21.24 -4.16
C LEU A 100 -7.12 -22.35 -3.34
N ALA A 101 -7.73 -23.53 -3.27
CA ALA A 101 -7.11 -24.70 -2.66
C ALA A 101 -5.87 -25.15 -3.46
N ASP A 102 -5.93 -25.12 -4.80
CA ASP A 102 -4.79 -25.41 -5.66
C ASP A 102 -3.66 -24.41 -5.48
N LEU A 103 -3.97 -23.11 -5.44
CA LEU A 103 -2.99 -22.07 -5.16
C LEU A 103 -2.37 -22.23 -3.77
N THR A 104 -3.17 -22.57 -2.76
CA THR A 104 -2.67 -22.81 -1.39
C THR A 104 -1.69 -23.99 -1.37
N ARG A 105 -1.98 -25.07 -2.09
CA ARG A 105 -1.05 -26.22 -2.18
C ARG A 105 0.24 -25.84 -2.89
N LYS A 106 0.16 -25.11 -4.00
CA LYS A 106 1.28 -24.75 -4.86
C LYS A 106 2.18 -23.69 -4.22
N TYR A 107 1.60 -22.60 -3.71
CA TYR A 107 2.33 -21.44 -3.25
C TYR A 107 2.41 -21.31 -1.72
N GLY A 108 1.64 -22.10 -0.98
CA GLY A 108 1.60 -22.05 0.49
C GLY A 108 0.82 -20.89 1.07
N VAL A 109 0.22 -20.03 0.23
CA VAL A 109 -0.58 -18.87 0.63
C VAL A 109 -2.04 -19.29 0.74
N PRO A 110 -2.68 -19.24 1.93
CA PRO A 110 -4.09 -19.56 2.06
C PRO A 110 -4.99 -18.61 1.26
N GLY A 111 -5.99 -19.17 0.57
CA GLY A 111 -6.89 -18.41 -0.32
C GLY A 111 -7.55 -17.19 0.31
N ARG A 112 -7.84 -17.24 1.63
CA ARG A 112 -8.41 -16.10 2.35
C ARG A 112 -7.55 -14.83 2.29
N TYR A 113 -6.21 -14.96 2.25
CA TYR A 113 -5.33 -13.79 2.08
C TYR A 113 -5.41 -13.24 0.67
N LEU A 114 -5.43 -14.10 -0.35
CA LEU A 114 -5.55 -13.67 -1.75
C LEU A 114 -6.85 -12.90 -1.97
N VAL A 115 -7.96 -13.39 -1.42
CA VAL A 115 -9.26 -12.70 -1.49
C VAL A 115 -9.26 -11.40 -0.67
N ALA A 116 -8.58 -11.37 0.50
CA ALA A 116 -8.45 -10.15 1.30
C ALA A 116 -7.65 -9.06 0.55
N PHE A 117 -6.51 -9.41 -0.06
CA PHE A 117 -5.75 -8.49 -0.92
C PHE A 117 -6.64 -7.97 -2.06
N TRP A 118 -7.29 -8.85 -2.80
CA TRP A 118 -8.18 -8.47 -3.90
C TRP A 118 -9.30 -7.52 -3.45
N GLY A 119 -9.87 -7.78 -2.27
CA GLY A 119 -10.87 -6.90 -1.65
C GLY A 119 -10.35 -5.51 -1.31
N LEU A 120 -9.13 -5.41 -0.80
CA LEU A 120 -8.54 -4.13 -0.41
C LEU A 120 -7.99 -3.35 -1.58
N GLU A 121 -7.42 -4.01 -2.59
CA GLU A 121 -6.84 -3.35 -3.77
C GLU A 121 -7.91 -2.76 -4.68
N THR A 122 -8.93 -3.56 -5.03
CA THR A 122 -9.87 -3.17 -6.08
C THR A 122 -11.34 -3.40 -5.74
N ASN A 123 -11.64 -3.66 -4.44
CA ASN A 123 -12.98 -4.07 -4.02
C ASN A 123 -13.51 -5.21 -4.90
N PHE A 124 -12.69 -6.27 -5.01
CA PHE A 124 -12.94 -7.47 -5.82
C PHE A 124 -13.14 -7.17 -7.32
N GLY A 125 -12.31 -6.30 -7.86
CA GLY A 125 -12.32 -5.94 -9.27
C GLY A 125 -13.41 -4.92 -9.66
N SER A 126 -14.25 -4.47 -8.73
CA SER A 126 -15.26 -3.45 -9.04
C SER A 126 -14.67 -2.07 -9.35
N TYR A 127 -13.42 -1.82 -8.96
CA TYR A 127 -12.71 -0.58 -9.23
C TYR A 127 -11.21 -0.84 -9.49
N LEU A 128 -10.83 -0.96 -10.76
CA LEU A 128 -9.46 -1.21 -11.20
C LEU A 128 -8.62 0.07 -11.38
N GLY A 129 -9.21 1.24 -11.13
CA GLY A 129 -8.62 2.54 -11.46
C GLY A 129 -9.13 3.06 -12.81
N LYS A 130 -9.02 4.39 -13.00
CA LYS A 130 -9.53 5.09 -14.20
C LYS A 130 -8.44 5.85 -14.95
N MET A 131 -7.25 5.98 -14.36
CA MET A 131 -6.17 6.74 -14.98
C MET A 131 -5.53 5.93 -16.11
N PRO A 132 -5.20 6.55 -17.25
CA PRO A 132 -4.41 5.91 -18.29
C PRO A 132 -3.01 5.61 -17.73
N THR A 133 -2.69 4.33 -17.58
CA THR A 133 -1.45 3.91 -16.89
C THR A 133 -0.19 4.46 -17.55
N LEU A 134 -0.10 4.37 -18.88
CA LEU A 134 1.08 4.84 -19.62
C LEU A 134 1.25 6.35 -19.51
N ASP A 135 0.18 7.13 -19.68
CA ASP A 135 0.21 8.59 -19.50
C ASP A 135 0.62 8.98 -18.08
N SER A 136 0.07 8.27 -17.09
CA SER A 136 0.40 8.50 -15.67
C SER A 136 1.88 8.25 -15.40
N LEU A 137 2.41 7.12 -15.86
CA LEU A 137 3.82 6.77 -15.70
C LEU A 137 4.75 7.72 -16.46
N ALA A 138 4.40 8.12 -17.68
CA ALA A 138 5.17 9.10 -18.44
C ALA A 138 5.19 10.47 -17.75
N THR A 139 4.05 10.89 -17.20
CA THR A 139 3.95 12.15 -16.44
C THR A 139 4.87 12.13 -15.22
N LEU A 140 4.88 11.04 -14.46
CA LEU A 140 5.73 10.87 -13.27
C LEU A 140 7.20 10.64 -13.62
N ALA A 141 7.50 10.00 -14.75
CA ALA A 141 8.85 9.86 -15.28
C ALA A 141 9.46 11.21 -15.67
N CYS A 142 8.63 12.15 -16.10
CA CYS A 142 9.05 13.52 -16.46
C CYS A 142 9.03 14.50 -15.25
N ASP A 143 8.62 14.06 -14.05
CA ASP A 143 8.73 14.84 -12.81
C ASP A 143 10.02 14.45 -12.08
N GLU A 144 10.81 15.44 -11.64
CA GLU A 144 12.15 15.21 -11.05
C GLU A 144 12.13 14.31 -9.80
N ARG A 145 11.04 14.30 -9.05
CA ARG A 145 10.99 13.71 -7.70
C ARG A 145 11.31 12.22 -7.66
N ARG A 146 10.85 11.42 -8.62
CA ARG A 146 11.05 9.97 -8.71
C ARG A 146 11.22 9.51 -10.16
N SER A 147 11.82 10.35 -10.99
CA SER A 147 11.91 10.18 -12.43
C SER A 147 12.46 8.81 -12.83
N GLU A 148 13.58 8.38 -12.27
CA GLU A 148 14.22 7.10 -12.64
C GLU A 148 13.33 5.88 -12.28
N PHE A 149 12.66 5.91 -11.12
CA PHE A 149 11.74 4.85 -10.73
C PHE A 149 10.59 4.74 -11.75
N PHE A 150 9.92 5.84 -12.05
CA PHE A 150 8.78 5.81 -12.97
C PHE A 150 9.19 5.61 -14.43
N THR A 151 10.40 6.02 -14.83
CA THR A 151 10.97 5.66 -16.13
C THR A 151 11.09 4.13 -16.26
N ASN A 152 11.63 3.44 -15.26
CA ASN A 152 11.75 2.00 -15.30
C ASN A 152 10.37 1.32 -15.32
N GLU A 153 9.40 1.81 -14.53
CA GLU A 153 8.03 1.29 -14.56
C GLU A 153 7.36 1.52 -15.92
N LEU A 154 7.59 2.67 -16.57
CA LEU A 154 7.08 2.93 -17.93
C LEU A 154 7.68 1.97 -18.96
N MET A 155 9.00 1.72 -18.92
CA MET A 155 9.64 0.75 -19.83
C MET A 155 9.03 -0.65 -19.65
N HIS A 156 8.80 -1.07 -18.40
CA HIS A 156 8.11 -2.32 -18.11
C HIS A 156 6.69 -2.33 -18.66
N ALA A 157 5.90 -1.25 -18.45
CA ALA A 157 4.54 -1.14 -18.96
C ALA A 157 4.46 -1.23 -20.49
N LEU A 158 5.35 -0.54 -21.20
CA LEU A 158 5.44 -0.60 -22.66
C LEU A 158 5.76 -2.03 -23.16
N SER A 159 6.62 -2.76 -22.46
CA SER A 159 6.94 -4.15 -22.79
C SER A 159 5.75 -5.11 -22.64
N LEU A 160 4.76 -4.79 -21.80
CA LEU A 160 3.57 -5.61 -21.61
C LEU A 160 2.58 -5.52 -22.77
N LEU A 161 2.55 -4.40 -23.50
CA LEU A 161 1.64 -4.23 -24.65
C LEU A 161 1.75 -5.38 -25.66
N GLU A 162 2.97 -5.74 -26.01
CA GLU A 162 3.22 -6.79 -27.00
C GLU A 162 3.13 -8.18 -26.39
N ARG A 163 3.75 -8.36 -25.23
CA ARG A 163 3.80 -9.66 -24.56
C ARG A 163 2.43 -10.23 -24.26
N GLU A 164 1.50 -9.36 -23.80
CA GLU A 164 0.16 -9.78 -23.36
C GLU A 164 -0.95 -9.33 -24.33
N SER A 165 -0.59 -8.83 -25.52
CA SER A 165 -1.54 -8.34 -26.53
C SER A 165 -2.54 -7.30 -25.96
N LEU A 166 -2.05 -6.40 -25.12
CA LEU A 166 -2.83 -5.32 -24.48
C LEU A 166 -2.83 -4.08 -25.37
N THR A 167 -3.89 -3.29 -25.26
CA THR A 167 -3.93 -1.94 -25.87
C THR A 167 -3.68 -0.87 -24.81
N PRO A 168 -3.18 0.32 -25.20
CA PRO A 168 -3.00 1.44 -24.24
C PRO A 168 -4.30 1.81 -23.53
N GLU A 169 -5.46 1.69 -24.20
CA GLU A 169 -6.78 2.00 -23.66
C GLU A 169 -7.23 1.02 -22.57
N GLU A 170 -6.79 -0.23 -22.66
CA GLU A 170 -7.05 -1.27 -21.66
C GLU A 170 -6.20 -1.10 -20.41
N MET A 171 -5.00 -0.52 -20.55
CA MET A 171 -4.07 -0.29 -19.46
C MET A 171 -4.52 0.89 -18.59
N ARG A 172 -5.59 0.65 -17.81
CA ARG A 172 -6.09 1.61 -16.81
C ARG A 172 -5.76 1.14 -15.42
N GLY A 173 -5.46 2.08 -14.55
CA GLY A 173 -5.01 1.77 -13.20
C GLY A 173 -5.10 2.95 -12.23
N SER A 174 -4.27 2.92 -11.20
CA SER A 174 -4.11 4.03 -10.26
C SER A 174 -3.36 5.20 -10.90
N TRP A 175 -3.37 6.33 -10.22
CA TRP A 175 -2.60 7.52 -10.62
C TRP A 175 -1.07 7.26 -10.66
N ALA A 176 -0.59 6.31 -9.85
CA ALA A 176 0.83 5.95 -9.77
C ALA A 176 1.21 4.78 -10.70
N GLY A 177 0.30 4.31 -11.57
CA GLY A 177 0.59 3.26 -12.54
C GLY A 177 0.36 1.83 -12.04
N ALA A 178 -0.23 1.62 -10.85
CA ALA A 178 -0.62 0.29 -10.38
C ALA A 178 -1.83 -0.24 -11.18
N MET A 179 -1.83 -1.55 -11.52
CA MET A 179 -2.64 -2.12 -12.58
C MET A 179 -3.43 -3.36 -12.16
N GLY A 180 -4.62 -3.51 -12.75
CA GLY A 180 -5.43 -4.71 -12.67
C GLY A 180 -5.99 -5.01 -11.28
N HIS A 181 -6.56 -6.20 -11.11
CA HIS A 181 -7.21 -6.67 -9.88
C HIS A 181 -6.30 -6.64 -8.64
N THR A 182 -5.00 -6.83 -8.82
CA THR A 182 -3.99 -6.89 -7.75
C THR A 182 -3.20 -5.60 -7.59
N GLN A 183 -3.50 -4.58 -8.38
CA GLN A 183 -2.80 -3.29 -8.37
C GLN A 183 -1.27 -3.44 -8.42
N PHE A 184 -0.78 -4.33 -9.30
CA PHE A 184 0.64 -4.52 -9.51
C PHE A 184 1.25 -3.34 -10.24
N MET A 185 2.44 -2.92 -9.80
CA MET A 185 3.30 -2.08 -10.63
C MET A 185 3.78 -2.87 -11.87
N PRO A 186 4.06 -2.21 -13.00
CA PRO A 186 4.51 -2.91 -14.22
C PRO A 186 5.69 -3.86 -14.02
N SER A 187 6.66 -3.49 -13.20
CA SER A 187 7.78 -4.36 -12.83
C SER A 187 7.33 -5.62 -12.09
N ALA A 188 6.41 -5.49 -11.14
CA ALA A 188 5.84 -6.62 -10.41
C ALA A 188 5.03 -7.52 -11.34
N TYR A 189 4.24 -6.94 -12.25
CA TYR A 189 3.53 -7.69 -13.29
C TYR A 189 4.51 -8.52 -14.12
N ARG A 190 5.54 -7.89 -14.68
CA ARG A 190 6.54 -8.57 -15.51
C ARG A 190 7.23 -9.73 -14.81
N LEU A 191 7.53 -9.58 -13.51
CA LEU A 191 8.32 -10.55 -12.74
C LEU A 191 7.47 -11.66 -12.11
N HIS A 192 6.21 -11.37 -11.75
CA HIS A 192 5.43 -12.24 -10.87
C HIS A 192 4.06 -12.64 -11.44
N ALA A 193 3.56 -11.96 -12.48
CA ALA A 193 2.28 -12.32 -13.06
C ALA A 193 2.41 -13.65 -13.83
N ILE A 194 1.38 -14.48 -13.69
CA ILE A 194 1.31 -15.82 -14.27
C ILE A 194 -0.08 -16.10 -14.82
N ASP A 195 -0.13 -16.91 -15.86
CA ASP A 195 -1.34 -17.48 -16.42
C ASP A 195 -1.97 -18.44 -15.39
N GLY A 196 -3.08 -18.06 -14.82
CA GLY A 196 -3.79 -18.79 -13.75
C GLY A 196 -4.99 -19.57 -14.27
N ASP A 197 -5.50 -19.26 -15.47
CA ASP A 197 -6.61 -19.98 -16.10
C ASP A 197 -6.17 -20.93 -17.22
N GLY A 198 -4.92 -20.82 -17.69
CA GLY A 198 -4.31 -21.73 -18.66
C GLY A 198 -4.66 -21.40 -20.09
N ASP A 199 -5.03 -20.16 -20.41
CA ASP A 199 -5.38 -19.72 -21.75
C ASP A 199 -4.16 -19.33 -22.63
N GLY A 200 -2.97 -19.28 -22.03
CA GLY A 200 -1.70 -18.94 -22.67
C GLY A 200 -1.33 -17.48 -22.62
N HIS A 201 -2.15 -16.65 -21.97
CA HIS A 201 -1.93 -15.22 -21.76
C HIS A 201 -2.00 -14.88 -20.28
N VAL A 202 -1.50 -13.70 -19.91
CA VAL A 202 -1.67 -13.17 -18.56
C VAL A 202 -2.46 -11.86 -18.65
N ASN A 203 -3.63 -11.78 -18.03
CA ASN A 203 -4.45 -10.58 -18.06
C ASN A 203 -5.00 -10.22 -16.68
N LEU A 204 -4.29 -9.36 -15.95
CA LEU A 204 -4.68 -8.95 -14.60
C LEU A 204 -5.91 -8.02 -14.56
N TRP A 205 -6.44 -7.57 -15.70
CA TRP A 205 -7.67 -6.77 -15.77
C TRP A 205 -8.94 -7.61 -16.02
N ARG A 206 -8.82 -8.73 -16.76
CA ARG A 206 -9.97 -9.51 -17.21
C ARG A 206 -10.07 -10.86 -16.53
N SER A 207 -8.92 -11.45 -16.11
CA SER A 207 -8.86 -12.77 -15.48
C SER A 207 -8.64 -12.65 -13.97
N GLU A 208 -9.68 -12.96 -13.20
CA GLU A 208 -9.59 -13.08 -11.74
C GLU A 208 -8.62 -14.20 -11.35
N ARG A 209 -8.54 -15.25 -12.17
CA ARG A 209 -7.65 -16.40 -11.93
C ARG A 209 -6.19 -16.03 -12.10
N ASP A 210 -5.86 -15.26 -13.13
CA ASP A 210 -4.51 -14.74 -13.31
C ASP A 210 -4.13 -13.83 -12.16
N ALA A 211 -5.04 -12.94 -11.75
CA ALA A 211 -4.81 -12.02 -10.66
C ALA A 211 -4.55 -12.75 -9.33
N LEU A 212 -5.40 -13.73 -8.97
CA LEU A 212 -5.25 -14.51 -7.74
C LEU A 212 -3.98 -15.37 -7.76
N ALA A 213 -3.69 -16.02 -8.90
CA ALA A 213 -2.48 -16.84 -9.08
C ALA A 213 -1.21 -15.97 -9.02
N SER A 214 -1.24 -14.82 -9.69
CA SER A 214 -0.13 -13.84 -9.64
C SER A 214 0.09 -13.29 -8.23
N GLY A 215 -0.99 -12.98 -7.51
CA GLY A 215 -0.91 -12.58 -6.10
C GLY A 215 -0.27 -13.65 -5.22
N ALA A 216 -0.63 -14.93 -5.41
CA ALA A 216 -0.04 -16.04 -4.67
C ALA A 216 1.45 -16.20 -4.99
N ASN A 217 1.83 -16.12 -6.27
CA ASN A 217 3.22 -16.17 -6.70
C ASN A 217 4.03 -15.00 -6.15
N PHE A 218 3.48 -13.79 -6.16
CA PHE A 218 4.15 -12.62 -5.61
C PHE A 218 4.38 -12.73 -4.12
N LEU A 219 3.38 -13.14 -3.33
CA LEU A 219 3.53 -13.35 -1.89
C LEU A 219 4.58 -14.41 -1.56
N LEU A 220 4.62 -15.52 -2.32
CA LEU A 220 5.69 -16.52 -2.18
C LEU A 220 7.06 -15.89 -2.42
N ASN A 221 7.23 -15.11 -3.48
CA ASN A 221 8.52 -14.45 -3.81
C ASN A 221 8.89 -13.35 -2.80
N LEU A 222 7.91 -12.72 -2.14
CA LEU A 222 8.12 -11.82 -1.02
C LEU A 222 8.52 -12.55 0.27
N GLY A 223 8.49 -13.88 0.29
CA GLY A 223 8.94 -14.71 1.40
C GLY A 223 7.83 -15.23 2.32
N TRP A 224 6.60 -15.41 1.78
CA TRP A 224 5.49 -15.98 2.55
C TRP A 224 5.85 -17.34 3.16
N GLN A 225 5.68 -17.47 4.46
CA GLN A 225 5.98 -18.67 5.21
C GLN A 225 4.73 -19.55 5.32
N LYS A 226 4.79 -20.70 4.64
CA LYS A 226 3.69 -21.68 4.63
C LYS A 226 3.36 -22.14 6.05
N GLY A 227 2.06 -22.21 6.34
CA GLY A 227 1.56 -22.67 7.64
C GLY A 227 1.59 -21.64 8.76
N GLN A 228 2.21 -20.48 8.54
CA GLN A 228 2.20 -19.37 9.49
C GLN A 228 1.06 -18.39 9.19
N ARG A 229 0.57 -17.74 10.26
CA ARG A 229 -0.42 -16.64 10.16
C ARG A 229 0.32 -15.30 10.02
N TRP A 230 -0.46 -14.25 9.70
CA TRP A 230 0.02 -12.87 9.70
C TRP A 230 0.21 -12.32 11.12
N GLY A 231 -0.70 -12.68 12.02
CA GLY A 231 -0.82 -12.17 13.39
C GLY A 231 -2.19 -12.48 13.96
N ARG A 232 -2.54 -11.79 15.03
CA ARG A 232 -3.87 -11.84 15.67
C ARG A 232 -4.03 -10.71 16.70
N GLU A 233 -5.28 -10.35 17.01
CA GLU A 233 -5.58 -9.49 18.13
C GLU A 233 -5.21 -10.16 19.46
N VAL A 234 -4.67 -9.38 20.40
CA VAL A 234 -4.24 -9.81 21.73
C VAL A 234 -4.74 -8.86 22.80
N LEU A 235 -4.82 -9.34 24.04
CA LEU A 235 -5.01 -8.53 25.24
C LEU A 235 -3.66 -8.31 25.91
N LEU A 236 -3.42 -7.08 26.31
CA LEU A 236 -2.24 -6.67 27.05
C LEU A 236 -2.59 -6.55 28.53
N PRO A 237 -1.71 -6.94 29.47
CA PRO A 237 -1.92 -6.73 30.90
C PRO A 237 -1.86 -5.24 31.24
N ASP A 238 -2.38 -4.86 32.43
CA ASP A 238 -2.43 -3.44 32.87
C ASP A 238 -1.05 -2.78 33.01
N ASP A 239 -0.04 -3.58 33.37
CA ASP A 239 1.36 -3.16 33.54
C ASP A 239 2.23 -3.40 32.30
N PHE A 240 1.60 -3.53 31.11
CA PHE A 240 2.30 -3.82 29.87
C PHE A 240 3.34 -2.74 29.52
N PRO A 241 4.59 -3.14 29.20
CA PRO A 241 5.65 -2.19 28.87
C PRO A 241 5.50 -1.69 27.41
N TYR A 242 4.68 -0.67 27.17
CA TYR A 242 4.38 -0.12 25.84
C TYR A 242 5.63 0.33 25.07
N VAL A 243 6.72 0.69 25.75
CA VAL A 243 8.02 0.98 25.11
C VAL A 243 8.53 -0.20 24.25
N LYS A 244 8.06 -1.42 24.49
CA LYS A 244 8.40 -2.62 23.72
C LYS A 244 7.52 -2.86 22.50
N THR A 245 6.55 -2.00 22.21
CA THR A 245 5.72 -2.09 21.01
C THR A 245 6.45 -1.63 19.74
N GLY A 246 5.91 -1.97 18.59
CA GLY A 246 6.44 -1.59 17.27
C GLY A 246 7.25 -2.70 16.60
N LEU A 247 7.34 -2.63 15.28
CA LEU A 247 8.01 -3.64 14.43
C LEU A 247 9.49 -3.81 14.75
N ASN A 248 10.15 -2.74 15.19
CA ASN A 248 11.58 -2.75 15.54
C ASN A 248 11.88 -3.49 16.86
N ASN A 249 10.86 -3.87 17.63
CA ASN A 249 10.95 -4.53 18.92
C ASN A 249 10.46 -5.99 18.87
N SER A 250 10.93 -6.76 17.89
CA SER A 250 10.60 -8.18 17.79
C SER A 250 11.19 -8.97 18.95
N GLN A 251 10.38 -9.82 19.56
CA GLN A 251 10.75 -10.71 20.67
C GLN A 251 10.22 -12.12 20.43
N PRO A 252 10.79 -13.16 21.05
CA PRO A 252 10.19 -14.49 21.03
C PRO A 252 8.75 -14.47 21.54
N VAL A 253 7.86 -15.25 20.94
CA VAL A 253 6.46 -15.40 21.39
C VAL A 253 6.39 -15.77 22.88
N THR A 254 7.34 -16.59 23.36
CA THR A 254 7.47 -16.97 24.77
C THR A 254 7.71 -15.78 25.70
N TYR A 255 8.44 -14.74 25.24
CA TYR A 255 8.61 -13.50 25.99
C TYR A 255 7.26 -12.78 26.20
N TRP A 256 6.48 -12.60 25.12
CA TRP A 256 5.17 -11.95 25.19
C TRP A 256 4.21 -12.70 26.10
N ARG A 257 4.20 -14.03 26.01
CA ARG A 257 3.46 -14.87 26.94
C ARG A 257 3.91 -14.67 28.38
N GLY A 258 5.23 -14.62 28.61
CA GLY A 258 5.82 -14.48 29.95
C GLY A 258 5.45 -13.19 30.67
N ILE A 259 5.21 -12.11 29.91
CA ILE A 259 4.76 -10.81 30.47
C ILE A 259 3.24 -10.66 30.45
N GLY A 260 2.47 -11.74 30.24
CA GLY A 260 1.01 -11.74 30.40
C GLY A 260 0.21 -11.40 29.14
N VAL A 261 0.81 -11.26 27.96
CA VAL A 261 0.06 -11.11 26.71
C VAL A 261 -0.74 -12.37 26.43
N SER A 262 -2.02 -12.23 26.12
CA SER A 262 -2.95 -13.33 25.85
C SER A 262 -3.74 -13.10 24.57
N PHE A 263 -4.35 -14.14 24.02
CA PHE A 263 -5.27 -13.99 22.92
C PHE A 263 -6.50 -13.16 23.30
N ALA A 264 -7.16 -12.57 22.32
CA ALA A 264 -8.36 -11.75 22.51
C ALA A 264 -9.51 -12.48 23.24
N ASN A 265 -9.52 -13.82 23.19
CA ASN A 265 -10.46 -14.65 23.96
C ASN A 265 -9.99 -15.00 25.39
N GLY A 266 -8.88 -14.41 25.84
CA GLY A 266 -8.28 -14.65 27.17
C GLY A 266 -7.42 -15.93 27.27
N ASN A 267 -7.36 -16.76 26.24
CA ASN A 267 -6.50 -17.93 26.25
C ASN A 267 -5.01 -17.54 26.17
N PRO A 268 -4.13 -18.29 26.85
CA PRO A 268 -2.69 -18.03 26.79
C PRO A 268 -2.16 -18.25 25.36
N ILE A 269 -1.17 -17.44 24.97
CA ILE A 269 -0.42 -17.64 23.73
C ILE A 269 0.34 -18.99 23.83
N PRO A 270 0.35 -19.82 22.76
CA PRO A 270 1.08 -21.09 22.78
C PRO A 270 2.59 -20.89 22.92
N ASP A 271 3.24 -21.89 23.45
CA ASP A 271 4.70 -21.96 23.51
C ASP A 271 5.23 -22.41 22.15
N ILE A 272 5.63 -21.44 21.33
CA ILE A 272 6.16 -21.69 19.99
C ILE A 272 7.46 -20.90 19.77
N ASP A 273 8.41 -21.52 19.10
CA ASP A 273 9.66 -20.89 18.70
C ASP A 273 9.43 -20.02 17.45
N MET A 274 9.01 -18.79 17.70
CA MET A 274 8.73 -17.78 16.66
C MET A 274 8.97 -16.39 17.21
N GLN A 275 9.48 -15.51 16.36
CA GLN A 275 9.59 -14.08 16.65
C GLN A 275 8.24 -13.40 16.38
N ALA A 276 7.90 -12.39 17.17
CA ALA A 276 6.70 -11.59 17.01
C ALA A 276 6.90 -10.18 17.56
N SER A 277 6.15 -9.25 17.01
CA SER A 277 6.08 -7.86 17.52
C SER A 277 4.67 -7.56 18.01
N VAL A 278 4.54 -6.68 18.99
CA VAL A 278 3.23 -6.15 19.44
C VAL A 278 3.04 -4.77 18.82
N LEU A 279 1.91 -4.58 18.15
CA LEU A 279 1.48 -3.30 17.57
C LEU A 279 0.25 -2.76 18.30
N VAL A 280 0.21 -1.46 18.50
CA VAL A 280 -0.92 -0.71 19.09
C VAL A 280 -1.27 0.48 18.18
N PRO A 281 -1.92 0.22 17.02
CA PRO A 281 -2.06 1.22 15.95
C PRO A 281 -2.95 2.42 16.32
N ALA A 282 -3.71 2.32 17.41
CA ALA A 282 -4.55 3.39 17.99
C ALA A 282 -4.18 3.64 19.46
N GLY A 283 -2.88 3.54 19.79
CA GLY A 283 -2.38 3.73 21.14
C GLY A 283 -2.80 2.63 22.14
N HIS A 284 -2.49 2.86 23.40
CA HIS A 284 -2.70 1.91 24.49
C HIS A 284 -4.18 1.61 24.79
N SER A 285 -5.07 2.53 24.47
CA SER A 285 -6.53 2.35 24.64
C SER A 285 -7.20 1.55 23.53
N GLY A 286 -6.53 1.45 22.36
CA GLY A 286 -7.03 0.76 21.17
C GLY A 286 -6.77 -0.75 21.15
N PRO A 287 -7.03 -1.39 19.99
CA PRO A 287 -6.71 -2.79 19.77
C PRO A 287 -5.20 -3.02 19.72
N ALA A 288 -4.77 -4.15 20.25
CA ALA A 288 -3.38 -4.61 20.19
C ALA A 288 -3.28 -5.87 19.31
N PHE A 289 -2.20 -5.97 18.56
CA PHE A 289 -1.96 -7.08 17.64
C PHE A 289 -0.58 -7.70 17.90
N LEU A 290 -0.53 -9.03 18.03
CA LEU A 290 0.71 -9.79 17.96
C LEU A 290 0.92 -10.22 16.52
N VAL A 291 1.94 -9.66 15.85
CA VAL A 291 2.22 -9.88 14.42
C VAL A 291 3.42 -10.78 14.24
N TYR A 292 3.37 -11.65 13.21
CA TYR A 292 4.34 -12.69 12.92
C TYR A 292 5.07 -12.41 11.59
N PRO A 293 6.08 -13.19 11.18
CA PRO A 293 6.88 -12.91 9.97
C PRO A 293 6.07 -12.72 8.67
N ASN A 294 4.89 -13.35 8.52
CA ASN A 294 4.04 -13.10 7.37
C ASN A 294 3.41 -11.69 7.35
N PHE A 295 3.39 -10.98 8.47
CA PHE A 295 3.03 -9.56 8.49
C PHE A 295 4.04 -8.70 7.72
N ASP A 296 5.33 -8.99 7.89
CA ASP A 296 6.39 -8.31 7.13
C ASP A 296 6.28 -8.59 5.63
N VAL A 297 5.78 -9.77 5.25
CA VAL A 297 5.51 -10.09 3.84
C VAL A 297 4.38 -9.23 3.29
N ILE A 298 3.31 -9.02 4.06
CA ILE A 298 2.22 -8.10 3.68
C ILE A 298 2.74 -6.66 3.56
N LEU A 299 3.60 -6.22 4.47
CA LEU A 299 4.25 -4.89 4.42
C LEU A 299 5.17 -4.71 3.19
N ARG A 300 5.74 -5.79 2.65
CA ARG A 300 6.51 -5.72 1.39
C ARG A 300 5.62 -5.55 0.17
N TRP A 301 4.36 -5.96 0.23
CA TRP A 301 3.37 -5.64 -0.79
C TRP A 301 2.97 -4.16 -0.72
N ASN A 302 2.61 -3.70 0.48
CA ASN A 302 2.26 -2.30 0.73
C ASN A 302 2.81 -1.88 2.10
N ARG A 303 3.64 -0.86 2.13
CA ARG A 303 4.41 -0.42 3.31
C ARG A 303 3.57 0.20 4.43
N SER A 304 2.26 0.26 4.31
CA SER A 304 1.36 0.78 5.35
C SER A 304 1.05 -0.29 6.40
N GLU A 305 1.34 -0.03 7.67
CA GLU A 305 0.95 -0.90 8.78
C GLU A 305 -0.58 -1.04 8.87
N TYR A 306 -1.32 0.04 8.61
CA TYR A 306 -2.78 0.02 8.61
C TYR A 306 -3.35 -0.89 7.51
N TYR A 307 -2.73 -0.83 6.32
CA TYR A 307 -3.06 -1.76 5.25
C TYR A 307 -2.80 -3.21 5.64
N ALA A 308 -1.62 -3.50 6.17
CA ALA A 308 -1.24 -4.86 6.54
C ALA A 308 -2.15 -5.44 7.64
N LEU A 309 -2.52 -4.63 8.64
CA LEU A 309 -3.50 -5.01 9.67
C LEU A 309 -4.88 -5.25 9.05
N ALA A 310 -5.33 -4.40 8.13
CA ALA A 310 -6.62 -4.55 7.46
C ALA A 310 -6.67 -5.82 6.59
N VAL A 311 -5.60 -6.15 5.84
CA VAL A 311 -5.48 -7.43 5.10
C VAL A 311 -5.61 -8.61 6.04
N GLY A 312 -4.86 -8.60 7.13
CA GLY A 312 -4.82 -9.70 8.09
C GLY A 312 -6.17 -9.93 8.77
N VAL A 313 -6.78 -8.85 9.28
CA VAL A 313 -8.09 -8.94 9.94
C VAL A 313 -9.18 -9.31 8.95
N LEU A 314 -9.20 -8.72 7.75
CA LEU A 314 -10.17 -9.09 6.71
C LEU A 314 -10.03 -10.58 6.37
N ALA A 315 -8.82 -11.09 6.16
CA ALA A 315 -8.58 -12.51 5.88
C ALA A 315 -9.12 -13.43 6.99
N ASP A 316 -9.00 -13.03 8.24
CA ASP A 316 -9.56 -13.80 9.37
C ASP A 316 -11.10 -13.68 9.44
N ARG A 317 -11.66 -12.50 9.15
CA ARG A 317 -13.11 -12.28 9.07
C ARG A 317 -13.76 -13.10 7.96
N LEU A 318 -13.11 -13.26 6.82
CA LEU A 318 -13.57 -14.07 5.69
C LEU A 318 -13.77 -15.56 6.05
N ILE A 319 -13.07 -16.05 7.07
CA ILE A 319 -13.22 -17.45 7.54
C ILE A 319 -13.98 -17.55 8.88
N GLY A 320 -14.78 -16.52 9.22
CA GLY A 320 -15.69 -16.55 10.36
C GLY A 320 -15.13 -16.03 11.68
N ALA A 321 -13.98 -15.37 11.70
CA ALA A 321 -13.55 -14.67 12.92
C ALA A 321 -14.54 -13.53 13.26
N GLY A 322 -14.75 -13.30 14.55
CA GLY A 322 -15.58 -12.20 15.07
C GLY A 322 -14.97 -10.82 14.84
N PRO A 323 -15.67 -9.73 15.17
CA PRO A 323 -15.12 -8.38 15.19
C PRO A 323 -13.97 -8.30 16.20
N LEU A 324 -13.18 -7.22 16.13
CA LEU A 324 -12.16 -6.93 17.13
C LEU A 324 -12.82 -6.79 18.50
N VAL A 325 -12.17 -7.34 19.54
CA VAL A 325 -12.64 -7.27 20.94
C VAL A 325 -12.51 -5.83 21.45
N ARG A 326 -11.41 -5.15 21.08
CA ARG A 326 -11.26 -3.72 21.30
C ARG A 326 -11.42 -3.01 19.96
N SER A 327 -12.55 -2.32 19.77
CA SER A 327 -12.75 -1.51 18.57
C SER A 327 -11.86 -0.25 18.66
N PRO A 328 -11.20 0.16 17.56
CA PRO A 328 -10.50 1.43 17.54
C PRO A 328 -11.49 2.58 17.70
N SER A 329 -11.17 3.58 18.55
CA SER A 329 -12.03 4.75 18.77
C SER A 329 -12.03 5.64 17.52
N SER A 330 -13.24 6.10 17.14
CA SER A 330 -13.42 7.09 16.07
C SER A 330 -13.48 8.54 16.59
N ASP A 331 -13.33 8.74 17.90
CA ASP A 331 -13.49 10.05 18.52
C ASP A 331 -12.25 10.94 18.39
N GLU A 332 -11.14 10.39 17.91
CA GLU A 332 -9.89 11.10 17.71
C GLU A 332 -9.78 11.64 16.28
N ALA A 333 -9.52 12.94 16.17
CA ALA A 333 -9.26 13.54 14.87
C ALA A 333 -7.82 13.21 14.42
N ALA A 334 -7.68 12.80 13.16
CA ALA A 334 -6.38 12.62 12.55
C ALA A 334 -5.53 13.90 12.65
N LEU A 335 -4.24 13.74 12.89
CA LEU A 335 -3.30 14.85 12.84
C LEU A 335 -3.16 15.33 11.39
N SER A 336 -3.14 16.65 11.19
CA SER A 336 -2.79 17.20 9.88
C SER A 336 -1.33 16.92 9.54
N ARG A 337 -0.99 16.86 8.26
CA ARG A 337 0.40 16.72 7.80
C ARG A 337 1.33 17.73 8.46
N ASN A 338 0.93 19.00 8.53
CA ASN A 338 1.71 20.05 9.17
C ASN A 338 1.91 19.79 10.68
N ALA A 339 0.92 19.21 11.36
CA ALA A 339 1.06 18.85 12.77
C ALA A 339 2.08 17.72 12.96
N VAL A 340 2.07 16.71 12.10
CA VAL A 340 3.07 15.64 12.12
C VAL A 340 4.48 16.17 11.78
N GLU A 341 4.63 17.03 10.76
CA GLU A 341 5.91 17.68 10.44
C GLU A 341 6.46 18.49 11.61
N ASN A 342 5.60 19.24 12.32
CA ASN A 342 5.99 19.98 13.49
C ASN A 342 6.43 19.06 14.64
N MET A 343 5.70 17.98 14.88
CA MET A 343 6.07 16.97 15.87
C MET A 343 7.41 16.30 15.53
N GLN A 344 7.61 15.89 14.26
CA GLN A 344 8.89 15.32 13.81
C GLN A 344 10.06 16.29 14.05
N ARG A 345 9.87 17.58 13.77
CA ARG A 345 10.88 18.62 14.01
C ARG A 345 11.19 18.76 15.50
N GLN A 346 10.17 18.85 16.35
CA GLN A 346 10.33 18.95 17.79
C GLN A 346 11.03 17.74 18.40
N LEU A 347 10.67 16.52 17.97
CA LEU A 347 11.35 15.30 18.40
C LEU A 347 12.84 15.33 18.04
N LYS A 348 13.20 15.75 16.83
CA LYS A 348 14.61 15.89 16.40
C LYS A 348 15.34 16.96 17.19
N ASP A 349 14.72 18.10 17.47
CA ASP A 349 15.31 19.18 18.26
C ASP A 349 15.59 18.72 19.72
N LEU A 350 14.79 17.77 20.22
CA LEU A 350 14.98 17.14 21.53
C LEU A 350 15.97 15.96 21.50
N GLY A 351 16.50 15.60 20.32
CA GLY A 351 17.50 14.54 20.16
C GLY A 351 16.95 13.15 19.85
N PHE A 352 15.64 13.02 19.54
CA PHE A 352 15.04 11.76 19.14
C PHE A 352 15.02 11.63 17.60
N ASP A 353 15.40 10.46 17.07
CA ASP A 353 15.45 10.24 15.62
C ASP A 353 14.07 9.93 15.04
N ALA A 354 13.34 10.98 14.66
CA ALA A 354 12.02 10.86 14.04
C ALA A 354 12.04 10.55 12.52
N GLY A 355 13.21 10.32 11.93
CA GLY A 355 13.35 10.13 10.48
C GLY A 355 13.28 11.43 9.70
N GLU A 356 12.80 11.40 8.46
CA GLU A 356 12.59 12.60 7.64
C GLU A 356 11.40 13.41 8.15
N ILE A 357 11.43 14.74 7.95
CA ILE A 357 10.30 15.63 8.26
C ILE A 357 9.39 15.64 7.02
N ASP A 358 8.59 14.62 6.89
CA ASP A 358 7.73 14.37 5.71
C ASP A 358 6.23 14.45 6.00
N GLY A 359 5.86 14.64 7.28
CA GLY A 359 4.47 14.69 7.72
C GLY A 359 3.77 13.34 7.71
N VAL A 360 4.53 12.23 7.69
CA VAL A 360 4.02 10.85 7.76
C VAL A 360 4.34 10.25 9.13
N LEU A 361 3.34 9.73 9.83
CA LEU A 361 3.51 9.03 11.11
C LEU A 361 4.00 7.59 10.86
N GLY A 362 5.22 7.47 10.36
CA GLY A 362 5.86 6.19 10.09
C GLY A 362 6.53 5.56 11.32
N SER A 363 7.10 4.37 11.15
CA SER A 363 7.70 3.59 12.24
C SER A 363 8.85 4.32 12.97
N MET A 364 9.65 5.14 12.28
CA MET A 364 10.69 5.95 12.89
C MET A 364 10.11 7.06 13.77
N THR A 365 9.11 7.79 13.27
CA THR A 365 8.42 8.83 14.03
C THR A 365 7.73 8.25 15.27
N GLN A 366 7.05 7.10 15.13
CA GLN A 366 6.43 6.40 16.27
C GLN A 366 7.47 5.91 17.27
N SER A 367 8.66 5.45 16.82
CA SER A 367 9.74 5.06 17.73
C SER A 367 10.27 6.23 18.52
N ALA A 368 10.56 7.34 17.85
CA ALA A 368 11.02 8.58 18.49
C ALA A 368 9.99 9.12 19.49
N LEU A 369 8.70 9.09 19.13
CA LEU A 369 7.62 9.50 20.04
C LEU A 369 7.56 8.59 21.27
N ARG A 370 7.73 7.30 21.12
CA ARG A 370 7.77 6.31 22.21
C ARG A 370 8.92 6.56 23.17
N GLU A 371 10.10 6.87 22.64
CA GLU A 371 11.27 7.24 23.44
C GLU A 371 11.05 8.55 24.20
N PHE A 372 10.46 9.55 23.56
CA PHE A 372 10.08 10.82 24.19
C PHE A 372 9.07 10.59 25.32
N GLN A 373 7.98 9.87 25.06
CA GLN A 373 6.96 9.53 26.06
C GLN A 373 7.58 8.82 27.26
N ALA A 374 8.47 7.83 27.02
CA ALA A 374 9.19 7.14 28.10
C ALA A 374 10.06 8.09 28.91
N SER A 375 10.75 9.04 28.28
CA SER A 375 11.64 10.00 28.96
C SER A 375 10.89 10.99 29.86
N THR A 376 9.61 11.23 29.56
CA THR A 376 8.74 12.17 30.29
C THR A 376 7.78 11.48 31.27
N GLY A 377 7.82 10.12 31.36
CA GLY A 377 6.97 9.35 32.26
C GLY A 377 5.53 9.17 31.77
N MET A 378 5.27 9.45 30.49
CA MET A 378 4.01 9.18 29.82
C MET A 378 3.90 7.67 29.43
N ILE A 379 2.70 7.22 29.06
CA ILE A 379 2.54 5.88 28.45
C ILE A 379 3.24 5.87 27.11
N ALA A 380 4.30 5.08 26.99
CA ALA A 380 5.21 5.08 25.84
C ALA A 380 4.70 4.17 24.71
N ASP A 381 3.53 4.45 24.14
CA ASP A 381 2.89 3.64 23.10
C ASP A 381 3.23 4.09 21.67
N GLY A 382 3.84 5.28 21.51
CA GLY A 382 4.20 5.86 20.22
C GLY A 382 3.00 6.40 19.46
N TYR A 383 1.85 6.56 20.11
CA TYR A 383 0.66 7.16 19.53
C TYR A 383 0.57 8.63 19.98
N PRO A 384 0.38 9.58 19.04
CA PRO A 384 0.24 10.98 19.39
C PRO A 384 -1.19 11.25 19.85
N ASP A 385 -1.41 11.39 21.14
CA ASP A 385 -2.64 11.88 21.73
C ASP A 385 -2.60 13.42 21.94
N ARG A 386 -3.65 13.95 22.56
CA ARG A 386 -3.74 15.41 22.82
C ARG A 386 -3.04 15.85 24.08
N GLU A 387 -2.57 14.92 24.91
CA GLU A 387 -1.82 15.21 26.12
C GLU A 387 -0.32 15.40 25.82
#